data_1b7f7867cc4b3390d6ed1137ccdbd036
#
_entry.id   1b7f7867cc4b3390d6ed1137ccdbd036
#
_cell.length_a   1.000
_cell.length_b   1.000
_cell.length_c   1.000
_cell.angle_alpha   90.00
_cell.angle_beta   90.00
_cell.angle_gamma   90.00
#
_symmetry.space_group_name_H-M   'P 1'
#
loop_
_entity.id
_entity.type
_entity.pdbx_description
1 polymer ?
#
loop_
_entity_poly.entity_id
_entity_poly.type
_entity_poly.pdbx_seq_one_letter_code
_entity_poly.pdbx_strand_id
1 'polypeptide(L)'
;MNGPMLCFGDSNTYGYDPRSYLGSRYPTEERWTGILKGRGWEILNCGENGREIPHRASELEALDRLLERSGRLEGIVLMLGGNDLLQNPAFAAEDVAARMEEMLGRLLEHSAVREDGAGVLLLAPPPMRPGTWVTEESLLTQSARLGGCYGALARRLDIGFADTAPWNVDLTFDGVHFSPGGHRTFAQKLEQVLKHICTEKRRSQADITLGERGHPDADRYSGQI
;
A
#
# COMPACT_ATOMS: atom_id res chain seq x y z
N MET A 1 12.96 -12.75 -0.78
CA MET A 1 12.63 -11.35 -0.43
C MET A 1 13.84 -10.81 0.32
N ASN A 2 14.28 -9.62 0.01
CA ASN A 2 15.53 -9.06 0.55
C ASN A 2 15.27 -8.10 1.74
N GLY A 3 14.07 -8.13 2.33
CA GLY A 3 13.67 -7.31 3.46
C GLY A 3 12.16 -7.36 3.72
N PRO A 4 11.70 -6.64 4.76
CA PRO A 4 10.29 -6.57 5.11
C PRO A 4 9.49 -5.67 4.17
N MET A 5 8.17 -5.93 4.09
CA MET A 5 7.16 -5.03 3.52
C MET A 5 6.65 -4.09 4.61
N LEU A 6 6.85 -2.79 4.44
CA LEU A 6 6.29 -1.78 5.32
C LEU A 6 4.84 -1.49 4.91
N CYS A 7 3.89 -1.71 5.81
CA CYS A 7 2.46 -1.46 5.57
C CYS A 7 2.05 -0.19 6.31
N PHE A 8 1.98 0.92 5.57
CA PHE A 8 1.61 2.24 6.08
C PHE A 8 0.14 2.52 5.78
N GLY A 9 -0.65 2.76 6.82
CA GLY A 9 -2.09 2.92 6.68
C GLY A 9 -2.77 3.40 7.97
N ASP A 10 -4.08 3.34 7.94
CA ASP A 10 -4.98 3.78 9.01
C ASP A 10 -5.37 2.65 9.99
N SER A 11 -6.56 2.77 10.58
CA SER A 11 -7.14 1.81 11.52
C SER A 11 -7.35 0.42 10.91
N ASN A 12 -7.62 0.30 9.62
CA ASN A 12 -7.75 -0.99 8.94
C ASN A 12 -6.40 -1.70 8.79
N THR A 13 -5.31 -0.95 8.67
CA THR A 13 -3.94 -1.49 8.72
C THR A 13 -3.51 -1.77 10.16
N TYR A 14 -3.84 -0.87 11.09
CA TYR A 14 -3.64 -1.09 12.53
C TYR A 14 -4.32 -2.38 12.98
N GLY A 15 -5.52 -2.67 12.49
CA GLY A 15 -6.35 -3.80 12.87
C GLY A 15 -7.28 -3.46 14.03
N TYR A 16 -7.88 -2.26 14.01
CA TYR A 16 -8.82 -1.78 15.01
C TYR A 16 -10.08 -2.66 15.06
N ASP A 17 -10.50 -3.03 16.28
CA ASP A 17 -11.77 -3.73 16.52
C ASP A 17 -12.82 -2.73 17.02
N PRO A 18 -13.79 -2.32 16.19
CA PRO A 18 -14.81 -1.33 16.57
C PRO A 18 -15.82 -1.86 17.59
N ARG A 19 -15.82 -3.15 17.90
CA ARG A 19 -16.64 -3.74 18.97
C ARG A 19 -16.00 -3.49 20.35
N SER A 20 -14.72 -3.08 20.40
CA SER A 20 -14.01 -2.81 21.62
C SER A 20 -14.21 -1.38 22.08
N TYR A 21 -14.82 -1.20 23.25
CA TYR A 21 -14.97 0.13 23.88
C TYR A 21 -13.64 0.79 24.28
N LEU A 22 -12.53 0.05 24.29
CA LEU A 22 -11.22 0.52 24.70
C LEU A 22 -10.26 0.78 23.54
N GLY A 23 -10.75 0.78 22.30
CA GLY A 23 -9.91 1.00 21.12
C GLY A 23 -8.92 -0.14 20.87
N SER A 24 -9.25 -1.34 21.29
CA SER A 24 -8.39 -2.51 21.16
C SER A 24 -8.21 -2.91 19.71
N ARG A 25 -7.13 -3.64 19.44
CA ARG A 25 -6.86 -4.28 18.16
C ARG A 25 -7.43 -5.70 18.16
N TYR A 26 -7.81 -6.19 16.99
CA TYR A 26 -7.99 -7.62 16.79
C TYR A 26 -6.73 -8.40 17.19
N PRO A 27 -6.83 -9.66 17.61
CA PRO A 27 -5.70 -10.55 17.78
C PRO A 27 -4.79 -10.57 16.55
N THR A 28 -3.50 -10.82 16.73
CA THR A 28 -2.54 -10.76 15.61
C THR A 28 -2.93 -11.67 14.45
N GLU A 29 -3.42 -12.86 14.76
CA GLU A 29 -3.84 -13.88 13.81
C GLU A 29 -5.11 -13.53 13.03
N GLU A 30 -5.89 -12.56 13.50
CA GLU A 30 -7.08 -12.06 12.81
C GLU A 30 -6.82 -10.84 11.92
N ARG A 31 -5.75 -10.10 12.18
CA ARG A 31 -5.38 -8.93 11.38
C ARG A 31 -4.73 -9.35 10.08
N TRP A 32 -5.07 -8.69 8.97
CA TRP A 32 -4.51 -9.01 7.66
C TRP A 32 -2.97 -9.00 7.64
N THR A 33 -2.33 -8.09 8.36
CA THR A 33 -0.87 -8.02 8.49
C THR A 33 -0.29 -9.21 9.27
N GLY A 34 -0.98 -9.65 10.32
CA GLY A 34 -0.58 -10.82 11.10
C GLY A 34 -0.83 -12.13 10.35
N ILE A 35 -1.93 -12.22 9.58
CA ILE A 35 -2.22 -13.36 8.70
C ILE A 35 -1.10 -13.51 7.66
N LEU A 36 -0.65 -12.42 7.04
CA LEU A 36 0.47 -12.44 6.11
C LEU A 36 1.77 -12.88 6.77
N LYS A 37 2.04 -12.40 7.99
CA LYS A 37 3.20 -12.89 8.79
C LYS A 37 3.13 -14.41 9.02
N GLY A 38 1.98 -14.92 9.39
CA GLY A 38 1.75 -16.36 9.58
C GLY A 38 1.95 -17.19 8.31
N ARG A 39 1.91 -16.55 7.13
CA ARG A 39 2.17 -17.16 5.81
C ARG A 39 3.61 -16.96 5.32
N GLY A 40 4.49 -16.44 6.18
CA GLY A 40 5.92 -16.30 5.89
C GLY A 40 6.33 -14.97 5.25
N TRP A 41 5.43 -13.94 5.22
CA TRP A 41 5.80 -12.60 4.81
C TRP A 41 6.43 -11.83 5.97
N GLU A 42 7.51 -11.12 5.71
CA GLU A 42 8.06 -10.16 6.67
C GLU A 42 7.28 -8.85 6.56
N ILE A 43 6.47 -8.52 7.55
CA ILE A 43 5.57 -7.35 7.54
C ILE A 43 5.90 -6.43 8.71
N LEU A 44 6.12 -5.15 8.42
CA LEU A 44 6.13 -4.06 9.39
C LEU A 44 4.75 -3.37 9.35
N ASN A 45 3.94 -3.61 10.38
CA ASN A 45 2.63 -2.95 10.49
C ASN A 45 2.82 -1.54 11.09
N CYS A 46 2.66 -0.52 10.25
CA CYS A 46 2.73 0.89 10.59
C CYS A 46 1.35 1.56 10.46
N GLY A 47 0.28 0.84 10.76
CA GLY A 47 -1.08 1.36 10.83
C GLY A 47 -1.32 2.19 12.09
N GLU A 48 -2.14 3.23 11.99
CA GLU A 48 -2.51 4.12 13.10
C GLU A 48 -3.98 4.55 12.97
N ASN A 49 -4.70 4.50 14.09
CA ASN A 49 -6.12 4.88 14.10
C ASN A 49 -6.31 6.35 13.71
N GLY A 50 -7.27 6.60 12.82
CA GLY A 50 -7.62 7.96 12.39
C GLY A 50 -6.62 8.65 11.48
N ARG A 51 -5.55 7.94 11.01
CA ARG A 51 -4.55 8.55 10.14
C ARG A 51 -5.16 8.98 8.81
N GLU A 52 -5.04 10.27 8.53
CA GLU A 52 -5.18 10.84 7.18
C GLU A 52 -3.89 10.64 6.38
N ILE A 53 -3.93 10.98 5.10
CA ILE A 53 -2.72 11.07 4.28
C ILE A 53 -1.82 12.17 4.85
N PRO A 54 -0.55 11.88 5.18
CA PRO A 54 0.41 12.90 5.65
C PRO A 54 0.48 14.10 4.68
N HIS A 55 0.16 15.28 5.18
CA HIS A 55 0.15 16.52 4.40
C HIS A 55 0.77 17.70 5.15
N ARG A 56 0.89 17.60 6.50
CA ARG A 56 1.59 18.61 7.29
C ARG A 56 3.08 18.28 7.34
N ALA A 57 3.93 19.31 7.43
CA ALA A 57 5.39 19.12 7.48
C ALA A 57 5.83 18.11 8.54
N SER A 58 5.26 18.21 9.75
CA SER A 58 5.58 17.28 10.85
C SER A 58 5.19 15.82 10.58
N GLU A 59 4.10 15.58 9.84
CA GLU A 59 3.63 14.24 9.46
C GLU A 59 4.52 13.64 8.38
N LEU A 60 4.91 14.45 7.39
CA LEU A 60 5.84 14.07 6.33
C LEU A 60 7.23 13.75 6.90
N GLU A 61 7.73 14.58 7.82
CA GLU A 61 8.99 14.28 8.53
C GLU A 61 8.90 13.03 9.41
N ALA A 62 7.72 12.74 9.99
CA ALA A 62 7.51 11.51 10.74
C ALA A 62 7.54 10.28 9.83
N LEU A 63 7.02 10.40 8.60
CA LEU A 63 7.12 9.36 7.57
C LEU A 63 8.58 9.12 7.18
N ASP A 64 9.35 10.18 6.91
CA ASP A 64 10.77 10.05 6.57
C ASP A 64 11.54 9.33 7.69
N ARG A 65 11.37 9.77 8.95
CA ARG A 65 11.99 9.11 10.12
C ARG A 65 11.56 7.65 10.29
N LEU A 66 10.32 7.31 9.89
CA LEU A 66 9.86 5.94 9.91
C LEU A 66 10.62 5.10 8.88
N LEU A 67 10.76 5.60 7.65
CA LEU A 67 11.50 4.93 6.57
C LEU A 67 12.97 4.73 6.93
N GLU A 68 13.64 5.78 7.43
CA GLU A 68 15.04 5.73 7.89
C GLU A 68 15.27 4.63 8.94
N ARG A 69 14.36 4.52 9.93
CA ARG A 69 14.47 3.52 11.01
C ARG A 69 14.10 2.10 10.58
N SER A 70 13.39 1.96 9.47
CA SER A 70 12.92 0.65 8.99
C SER A 70 14.03 -0.15 8.31
N GLY A 71 15.16 0.50 8.00
CA GLY A 71 16.25 -0.13 7.26
C GLY A 71 15.82 -0.50 5.83
N ARG A 72 16.54 -1.44 5.23
CA ARG A 72 16.23 -1.85 3.85
C ARG A 72 14.90 -2.57 3.77
N LEU A 73 14.01 -2.06 2.92
CA LEU A 73 12.67 -2.59 2.66
C LEU A 73 12.62 -3.32 1.32
N GLU A 74 11.85 -4.40 1.24
CA GLU A 74 11.45 -4.99 -0.04
C GLU A 74 10.41 -4.13 -0.76
N GLY A 75 9.52 -3.49 0.01
CA GLY A 75 8.51 -2.59 -0.52
C GLY A 75 7.68 -1.90 0.56
N ILE A 76 6.87 -0.96 0.09
CA ILE A 76 5.99 -0.12 0.88
C ILE A 76 4.57 -0.30 0.34
N VAL A 77 3.67 -0.75 1.19
CA VAL A 77 2.22 -0.87 0.89
C VAL A 77 1.52 0.29 1.56
N LEU A 78 0.84 1.12 0.78
CA LEU A 78 0.12 2.30 1.23
C LEU A 78 -1.38 2.07 1.11
N MET A 79 -2.14 2.28 2.20
CA MET A 79 -3.61 2.26 2.18
C MET A 79 -4.14 3.35 3.11
N LEU A 80 -4.48 4.50 2.54
CA LEU A 80 -5.00 5.70 3.20
C LEU A 80 -6.04 6.39 2.31
N GLY A 81 -6.74 7.38 2.84
CA GLY A 81 -7.71 8.22 2.15
C GLY A 81 -9.13 8.11 2.70
N GLY A 82 -9.44 7.04 3.43
CA GLY A 82 -10.74 6.89 4.09
C GLY A 82 -10.97 7.97 5.14
N ASN A 83 -9.98 8.21 6.01
CA ASN A 83 -10.08 9.25 7.04
C ASN A 83 -10.09 10.67 6.46
N ASP A 84 -9.43 10.90 5.33
CA ASP A 84 -9.48 12.18 4.63
C ASP A 84 -10.92 12.55 4.26
N LEU A 85 -11.71 11.60 3.77
CA LEU A 85 -13.13 11.79 3.49
C LEU A 85 -13.96 11.93 4.75
N LEU A 86 -13.72 11.10 5.78
CA LEU A 86 -14.50 11.12 7.03
C LEU A 86 -14.31 12.41 7.82
N GLN A 87 -13.10 12.95 7.82
CA GLN A 87 -12.76 14.15 8.61
C GLN A 87 -12.97 15.46 7.84
N ASN A 88 -13.08 15.37 6.49
CA ASN A 88 -13.28 16.53 5.62
C ASN A 88 -14.50 16.30 4.70
N PRO A 89 -15.73 16.54 5.18
CA PRO A 89 -16.96 16.24 4.43
C PRO A 89 -17.09 16.97 3.08
N ALA A 90 -16.31 18.04 2.88
CA ALA A 90 -16.27 18.78 1.62
C ALA A 90 -15.34 18.18 0.57
N PHE A 91 -14.52 17.17 0.94
CA PHE A 91 -13.57 16.57 0.02
C PHE A 91 -14.26 15.64 -0.97
N ALA A 92 -13.86 15.79 -2.22
CA ALA A 92 -14.09 14.78 -3.26
C ALA A 92 -12.92 13.77 -3.31
N ALA A 93 -13.10 12.68 -4.01
CA ALA A 93 -12.04 11.68 -4.23
C ALA A 93 -10.80 12.28 -4.92
N GLU A 94 -11.00 13.30 -5.76
CA GLU A 94 -9.94 14.04 -6.42
C GLU A 94 -9.07 14.84 -5.44
N ASP A 95 -9.66 15.44 -4.41
CA ASP A 95 -8.93 16.17 -3.38
C ASP A 95 -8.06 15.22 -2.55
N VAL A 96 -8.60 14.04 -2.22
CA VAL A 96 -7.86 12.97 -1.54
C VAL A 96 -6.72 12.47 -2.41
N ALA A 97 -6.95 12.28 -3.72
CA ALA A 97 -5.92 11.86 -4.67
C ALA A 97 -4.81 12.90 -4.83
N ALA A 98 -5.15 14.21 -4.77
CA ALA A 98 -4.15 15.28 -4.80
C ALA A 98 -3.25 15.24 -3.56
N ARG A 99 -3.81 15.06 -2.35
CA ARG A 99 -3.00 14.84 -1.14
C ARG A 99 -2.10 13.61 -1.26
N MET A 100 -2.63 12.50 -1.81
CA MET A 100 -1.85 11.28 -2.01
C MET A 100 -0.70 11.52 -3.00
N GLU A 101 -0.92 12.31 -4.03
CA GLU A 101 0.13 12.68 -5.00
C GLU A 101 1.27 13.46 -4.34
N GLU A 102 0.96 14.44 -3.51
CA GLU A 102 1.97 15.22 -2.77
C GLU A 102 2.81 14.35 -1.84
N MET A 103 2.17 13.47 -1.06
CA MET A 103 2.87 12.53 -0.19
C MET A 103 3.73 11.54 -1.00
N LEU A 104 3.20 10.99 -2.09
CA LEU A 104 3.92 10.06 -2.97
C LEU A 104 5.12 10.74 -3.63
N GLY A 105 4.99 12.01 -4.05
CA GLY A 105 6.10 12.77 -4.59
C GLY A 105 7.30 12.80 -3.65
N ARG A 106 7.05 13.04 -2.35
CA ARG A 106 8.10 12.99 -1.32
C ARG A 106 8.62 11.57 -1.08
N LEU A 107 7.73 10.59 -1.00
CA LEU A 107 8.11 9.19 -0.77
C LEU A 107 9.01 8.65 -1.87
N LEU A 108 8.70 8.95 -3.13
CA LEU A 108 9.46 8.48 -4.29
C LEU A 108 10.86 9.09 -4.37
N GLU A 109 11.07 10.27 -3.79
CA GLU A 109 12.39 10.89 -3.66
C GLU A 109 13.20 10.39 -2.45
N HIS A 110 12.58 9.66 -1.53
CA HIS A 110 13.27 9.13 -0.35
C HIS A 110 14.26 8.02 -0.72
N SER A 111 15.43 7.96 -0.05
CA SER A 111 16.52 7.00 -0.34
C SER A 111 16.05 5.53 -0.30
N ALA A 112 15.14 5.17 0.61
CA ALA A 112 14.57 3.82 0.68
C ALA A 112 13.91 3.36 -0.64
N VAL A 113 13.39 4.29 -1.44
CA VAL A 113 12.78 4.02 -2.76
C VAL A 113 13.79 4.24 -3.88
N ARG A 114 14.43 5.42 -3.92
CA ARG A 114 15.35 5.80 -5.00
C ARG A 114 16.63 4.98 -5.05
N GLU A 115 17.24 4.72 -3.89
CA GLU A 115 18.56 4.11 -3.78
C GLU A 115 18.48 2.63 -3.42
N ASP A 116 17.65 2.29 -2.42
CA ASP A 116 17.49 0.92 -1.95
C ASP A 116 16.54 0.08 -2.81
N GLY A 117 15.73 0.74 -3.66
CA GLY A 117 14.85 0.10 -4.63
C GLY A 117 13.61 -0.54 -4.02
N ALA A 118 13.13 -0.04 -2.86
CA ALA A 118 11.85 -0.48 -2.29
C ALA A 118 10.70 -0.22 -3.27
N GLY A 119 9.94 -1.26 -3.62
CA GLY A 119 8.77 -1.10 -4.49
C GLY A 119 7.64 -0.38 -3.75
N VAL A 120 6.90 0.50 -4.43
CA VAL A 120 5.73 1.18 -3.87
C VAL A 120 4.46 0.55 -4.45
N LEU A 121 3.54 0.12 -3.58
CA LEU A 121 2.22 -0.39 -3.92
C LEU A 121 1.15 0.48 -3.25
N LEU A 122 0.41 1.23 -4.07
CA LEU A 122 -0.74 2.01 -3.64
C LEU A 122 -2.00 1.14 -3.69
N LEU A 123 -2.72 1.05 -2.57
CA LEU A 123 -4.03 0.41 -2.47
C LEU A 123 -5.10 1.48 -2.33
N ALA A 124 -6.12 1.46 -3.18
CA ALA A 124 -7.34 2.19 -2.88
C ALA A 124 -8.06 1.46 -1.72
N PRO A 125 -8.46 2.15 -0.64
CA PRO A 125 -9.25 1.53 0.42
C PRO A 125 -10.55 0.93 -0.14
N PRO A 126 -11.09 -0.16 0.43
CA PRO A 126 -12.41 -0.64 0.07
C PRO A 126 -13.47 0.47 0.22
N PRO A 127 -14.42 0.58 -0.72
CA PRO A 127 -15.50 1.54 -0.60
C PRO A 127 -16.26 1.39 0.72
N MET A 128 -16.57 2.51 1.34
CA MET A 128 -17.39 2.55 2.54
C MET A 128 -18.78 1.99 2.26
N ARG A 129 -19.46 1.51 3.31
CA ARG A 129 -20.84 1.03 3.25
C ARG A 129 -21.70 1.80 4.25
N PRO A 130 -23.02 1.83 4.07
CA PRO A 130 -23.90 2.39 5.08
C PRO A 130 -23.65 1.76 6.45
N GLY A 131 -23.49 2.59 7.47
CA GLY A 131 -23.16 2.15 8.82
C GLY A 131 -23.22 3.32 9.81
N THR A 132 -22.88 3.06 11.08
CA THR A 132 -23.00 4.10 12.11
C THR A 132 -22.04 5.30 11.93
N TRP A 133 -20.96 5.13 11.15
CA TRP A 133 -20.04 6.20 10.81
C TRP A 133 -20.23 6.75 9.39
N VAL A 134 -21.02 6.06 8.57
CA VAL A 134 -21.23 6.41 7.17
C VAL A 134 -22.74 6.61 6.95
N THR A 135 -23.20 7.80 7.32
CA THR A 135 -24.61 8.22 7.19
C THR A 135 -24.86 9.07 5.96
N GLU A 136 -23.81 9.69 5.41
CA GLU A 136 -23.90 10.59 4.28
C GLU A 136 -23.64 9.84 2.95
N GLU A 137 -24.53 10.03 1.97
CA GLU A 137 -24.42 9.42 0.65
C GLU A 137 -23.17 9.89 -0.11
N SER A 138 -22.70 11.11 0.19
CA SER A 138 -21.45 11.66 -0.35
C SER A 138 -20.26 10.77 0.00
N LEU A 139 -20.14 10.28 1.24
CA LEU A 139 -19.06 9.37 1.67
C LEU A 139 -19.06 8.07 0.88
N LEU A 140 -20.25 7.49 0.64
CA LEU A 140 -20.40 6.28 -0.17
C LEU A 140 -19.91 6.53 -1.60
N THR A 141 -20.36 7.64 -2.19
CA THR A 141 -19.99 8.01 -3.55
C THR A 141 -18.50 8.30 -3.67
N GLN A 142 -17.94 9.13 -2.79
CA GLN A 142 -16.53 9.55 -2.89
C GLN A 142 -15.59 8.39 -2.56
N SER A 143 -15.87 7.57 -1.57
CA SER A 143 -15.05 6.39 -1.28
C SER A 143 -15.01 5.38 -2.43
N ALA A 144 -16.13 5.19 -3.12
CA ALA A 144 -16.19 4.32 -4.31
C ALA A 144 -15.37 4.86 -5.51
N ARG A 145 -15.14 6.19 -5.60
CA ARG A 145 -14.37 6.84 -6.66
C ARG A 145 -12.85 6.79 -6.43
N LEU A 146 -12.40 6.54 -5.20
CA LEU A 146 -10.96 6.51 -4.88
C LEU A 146 -10.19 5.52 -5.75
N GLY A 147 -10.76 4.35 -6.06
CA GLY A 147 -10.13 3.36 -6.92
C GLY A 147 -9.73 3.92 -8.29
N GLY A 148 -10.64 4.67 -8.94
CA GLY A 148 -10.39 5.31 -10.22
C GLY A 148 -9.33 6.41 -10.14
N CYS A 149 -9.42 7.29 -9.13
CA CYS A 149 -8.47 8.38 -8.91
C CYS A 149 -7.06 7.85 -8.61
N TYR A 150 -6.93 6.89 -7.71
CA TYR A 150 -5.63 6.29 -7.36
C TYR A 150 -5.04 5.47 -8.50
N GLY A 151 -5.87 4.75 -9.27
CA GLY A 151 -5.40 4.04 -10.45
C GLY A 151 -4.84 4.97 -11.53
N ALA A 152 -5.44 6.15 -11.72
CA ALA A 152 -4.93 7.17 -12.62
C ALA A 152 -3.61 7.77 -12.10
N LEU A 153 -3.54 8.06 -10.79
CA LEU A 153 -2.35 8.57 -10.13
C LEU A 153 -1.17 7.57 -10.21
N ALA A 154 -1.41 6.32 -9.88
CA ALA A 154 -0.38 5.29 -9.88
C ALA A 154 0.22 5.06 -11.29
N ARG A 155 -0.62 5.08 -12.34
CA ARG A 155 -0.12 5.02 -13.73
C ARG A 155 0.76 6.21 -14.09
N ARG A 156 0.41 7.44 -13.62
CA ARG A 156 1.21 8.65 -13.89
C ARG A 156 2.56 8.62 -13.18
N LEU A 157 2.61 8.04 -11.99
CA LEU A 157 3.81 7.93 -11.17
C LEU A 157 4.62 6.63 -11.41
N ASP A 158 4.14 5.75 -12.27
CA ASP A 158 4.75 4.44 -12.58
C ASP A 158 4.99 3.59 -11.32
N ILE A 159 3.99 3.51 -10.44
CA ILE A 159 4.03 2.70 -9.21
C ILE A 159 2.99 1.58 -9.25
N GLY A 160 3.19 0.57 -8.40
CA GLY A 160 2.23 -0.51 -8.23
C GLY A 160 0.88 -0.02 -7.72
N PHE A 161 -0.21 -0.62 -8.22
CA PHE A 161 -1.57 -0.27 -7.81
C PHE A 161 -2.45 -1.51 -7.68
N ALA A 162 -3.33 -1.51 -6.67
CA ALA A 162 -4.46 -2.43 -6.63
C ALA A 162 -5.72 -1.72 -6.14
N ASP A 163 -6.80 -1.85 -6.93
CA ASP A 163 -8.14 -1.48 -6.49
C ASP A 163 -8.71 -2.59 -5.61
N THR A 164 -9.07 -2.26 -4.37
CA THR A 164 -9.62 -3.23 -3.44
C THR A 164 -11.15 -3.34 -3.49
N ALA A 165 -11.83 -2.48 -4.24
CA ALA A 165 -13.29 -2.54 -4.39
C ALA A 165 -13.80 -3.91 -4.86
N PRO A 166 -13.19 -4.57 -5.86
CA PRO A 166 -13.60 -5.91 -6.29
C PRO A 166 -13.29 -7.03 -5.30
N TRP A 167 -12.55 -6.75 -4.22
CA TRP A 167 -12.20 -7.80 -3.26
C TRP A 167 -13.34 -8.18 -2.33
N ASN A 168 -14.41 -7.38 -2.31
CA ASN A 168 -15.59 -7.60 -1.47
C ASN A 168 -15.23 -7.80 0.01
N VAL A 169 -14.37 -6.92 0.51
CA VAL A 169 -13.93 -6.94 1.91
C VAL A 169 -15.13 -6.67 2.81
N ASP A 170 -15.37 -7.57 3.76
CA ASP A 170 -16.47 -7.43 4.70
C ASP A 170 -16.14 -6.37 5.76
N LEU A 171 -17.06 -5.41 5.94
CA LEU A 171 -16.94 -4.32 6.90
C LEU A 171 -17.86 -4.58 8.12
N THR A 172 -17.51 -3.98 9.24
CA THR A 172 -18.32 -4.03 10.45
C THR A 172 -19.55 -3.11 10.36
N PHE A 173 -20.32 -3.04 11.43
CA PHE A 173 -21.55 -2.25 11.53
C PHE A 173 -21.34 -0.75 11.34
N ASP A 174 -20.11 -0.26 11.44
CA ASP A 174 -19.80 1.15 11.28
C ASP A 174 -19.64 1.58 9.81
N GLY A 175 -19.50 0.62 8.90
CA GLY A 175 -19.39 0.85 7.46
C GLY A 175 -17.97 1.20 6.98
N VAL A 176 -16.95 1.16 7.86
CA VAL A 176 -15.58 1.58 7.59
C VAL A 176 -14.56 0.49 7.93
N HIS A 177 -14.66 -0.10 9.13
CA HIS A 177 -13.64 -1.00 9.63
C HIS A 177 -13.85 -2.44 9.16
N PHE A 178 -12.75 -3.12 8.91
CA PHE A 178 -12.77 -4.53 8.50
C PHE A 178 -13.31 -5.42 9.62
N SER A 179 -14.20 -6.33 9.29
CA SER A 179 -14.53 -7.44 10.17
C SER A 179 -13.38 -8.47 10.22
N PRO A 180 -13.38 -9.44 11.14
CA PRO A 180 -12.43 -10.57 11.09
C PRO A 180 -12.48 -11.31 9.75
N GLY A 181 -13.67 -11.42 9.13
CA GLY A 181 -13.84 -11.96 7.78
C GLY A 181 -13.20 -11.09 6.72
N GLY A 182 -13.39 -9.77 6.83
CA GLY A 182 -12.80 -8.78 5.96
C GLY A 182 -11.26 -8.81 5.99
N HIS A 183 -10.66 -8.89 7.18
CA HIS A 183 -9.22 -9.03 7.33
C HIS A 183 -8.68 -10.29 6.64
N ARG A 184 -9.36 -11.42 6.75
CA ARG A 184 -8.96 -12.67 6.06
C ARG A 184 -9.05 -12.53 4.54
N THR A 185 -10.15 -11.99 4.04
CA THR A 185 -10.35 -11.74 2.60
C THR A 185 -9.29 -10.80 2.06
N PHE A 186 -9.05 -9.68 2.75
CA PHE A 186 -8.03 -8.70 2.37
C PHE A 186 -6.63 -9.30 2.33
N ALA A 187 -6.23 -10.06 3.36
CA ALA A 187 -4.95 -10.75 3.41
C ALA A 187 -4.76 -11.70 2.22
N GLN A 188 -5.79 -12.48 1.89
CA GLN A 188 -5.74 -13.44 0.78
C GLN A 188 -5.57 -12.73 -0.57
N LYS A 189 -6.31 -11.66 -0.80
CA LYS A 189 -6.25 -10.89 -2.06
C LYS A 189 -4.94 -10.13 -2.19
N LEU A 190 -4.49 -9.47 -1.12
CA LEU A 190 -3.21 -8.77 -1.13
C LEU A 190 -2.04 -9.72 -1.35
N GLU A 191 -2.07 -10.91 -0.75
CA GLU A 191 -1.04 -11.93 -0.98
C GLU A 191 -0.91 -12.31 -2.46
N GLN A 192 -2.02 -12.41 -3.19
CA GLN A 192 -2.01 -12.69 -4.63
C GLN A 192 -1.32 -11.57 -5.41
N VAL A 193 -1.62 -10.29 -5.07
CA VAL A 193 -0.97 -9.12 -5.67
C VAL A 193 0.52 -9.12 -5.39
N LEU A 194 0.93 -9.32 -4.14
CA LEU A 194 2.34 -9.32 -3.74
C LEU A 194 3.12 -10.45 -4.43
N LYS A 195 2.56 -11.65 -4.54
CA LYS A 195 3.16 -12.78 -5.28
C LYS A 195 3.36 -12.45 -6.75
N HIS A 196 2.39 -11.79 -7.38
CA HIS A 196 2.51 -11.37 -8.78
C HIS A 196 3.65 -10.38 -8.97
N ILE A 197 3.72 -9.32 -8.15
CA ILE A 197 4.78 -8.30 -8.19
C ILE A 197 6.16 -8.94 -7.99
N CYS A 198 6.31 -9.84 -7.00
CA CYS A 198 7.57 -10.52 -6.76
C CYS A 198 8.00 -11.41 -7.94
N THR A 199 7.04 -12.01 -8.64
CA THR A 199 7.33 -12.85 -9.81
C THR A 199 7.80 -12.01 -11.00
N GLU A 200 7.15 -10.88 -11.27
CA GLU A 200 7.53 -9.95 -12.33
C GLU A 200 8.93 -9.36 -12.10
N LYS A 201 9.23 -8.90 -10.88
CA LYS A 201 10.58 -8.42 -10.52
C LYS A 201 11.68 -9.47 -10.80
N ARG A 202 11.41 -10.74 -10.46
CA ARG A 202 12.39 -11.82 -10.71
C ARG A 202 12.60 -12.09 -12.20
N ARG A 203 11.54 -12.02 -13.02
CA ARG A 203 11.64 -12.18 -14.47
C ARG A 203 12.47 -11.08 -15.09
N SER A 204 12.19 -9.82 -14.76
CA SER A 204 12.94 -8.66 -15.26
C SER A 204 14.43 -8.74 -14.89
N GLN A 205 14.76 -9.17 -13.66
CA GLN A 205 16.16 -9.37 -13.25
C GLN A 205 16.86 -10.51 -14.01
N ALA A 206 16.14 -11.61 -14.28
CA ALA A 206 16.69 -12.73 -15.03
C ALA A 206 17.00 -12.34 -16.50
N ASP A 207 16.11 -11.57 -17.12
CA ASP A 207 16.27 -11.11 -18.50
C ASP A 207 17.47 -10.15 -18.65
N ILE A 208 17.70 -9.25 -17.69
CA ILE A 208 18.86 -8.36 -17.64
C ILE A 208 20.17 -9.19 -17.55
N THR A 209 20.19 -10.19 -16.66
CA THR A 209 21.39 -11.04 -16.45
C THR A 209 21.73 -11.93 -17.65
N LEU A 210 20.73 -12.30 -18.45
CA LEU A 210 20.93 -13.06 -19.69
C LEU A 210 21.41 -12.17 -20.83
N GLY A 211 20.94 -10.91 -20.90
CA GLY A 211 21.39 -9.92 -21.88
C GLY A 211 22.86 -9.53 -21.74
N GLU A 212 23.37 -9.44 -20.50
CA GLU A 212 24.76 -9.10 -20.20
C GLU A 212 25.75 -10.24 -20.54
N ARG A 213 25.29 -11.48 -20.61
CA ARG A 213 26.15 -12.65 -20.97
C ARG A 213 26.24 -12.95 -22.46
N GLY A 214 25.58 -12.16 -23.32
CA GLY A 214 25.43 -12.39 -24.75
C GLY A 214 26.42 -11.66 -25.66
N HIS A 215 27.54 -11.11 -25.15
CA HIS A 215 28.59 -10.54 -25.99
C HIS A 215 29.86 -11.42 -25.89
N PRO A 216 30.03 -12.42 -26.76
CA PRO A 216 31.34 -13.05 -26.92
C PRO A 216 32.21 -12.09 -27.72
N ASP A 217 33.43 -11.85 -27.20
CA ASP A 217 34.55 -11.17 -27.83
C ASP A 217 34.66 -11.46 -29.35
N ALA A 218 34.31 -10.50 -30.17
CA ALA A 218 34.60 -10.46 -31.57
C ALA A 218 35.89 -9.64 -31.84
N ASP A 219 37.00 -10.04 -31.22
CA ASP A 219 38.33 -9.51 -31.56
C ASP A 219 39.42 -10.56 -31.31
N ARG A 220 39.51 -11.54 -32.21
CA ARG A 220 40.73 -12.31 -32.48
C ARG A 220 40.66 -12.84 -33.88
N TYR A 221 41.01 -12.04 -34.88
CA TYR A 221 41.70 -12.53 -36.10
C TYR A 221 42.14 -11.28 -36.91
N SER A 222 43.34 -10.77 -36.59
CA SER A 222 44.14 -10.05 -37.56
C SER A 222 45.60 -10.39 -37.26
N GLY A 223 46.11 -11.40 -37.94
CA GLY A 223 47.50 -11.78 -37.88
C GLY A 223 47.85 -12.57 -39.12
N GLN A 224 48.69 -11.95 -39.92
CA GLN A 224 49.60 -12.55 -40.92
C GLN A 224 48.98 -12.97 -42.27
N ILE A 225 49.12 -12.20 -43.32
CA ILE A 225 50.25 -12.33 -44.29
C ILE A 225 50.37 -11.01 -45.02
#